data_c21f8b37fdb38a9641d27e861114145e
#
_entry.id   c21f8b37fdb38a9641d27e861114145e
#
_cell.length_a   1.000
_cell.length_b   1.000
_cell.length_c   1.000
_cell.angle_alpha   90.00
_cell.angle_beta   90.00
_cell.angle_gamma   90.00
#
_symmetry.space_group_name_H-M   'P 1'
#
loop_
_entity.id
_entity.type
_entity.pdbx_description
1 polymer ?
#
loop_
_entity_poly.entity_id
_entity_poly.type
_entity_poly.pdbx_seq_one_letter_code
_entity_poly.pdbx_strand_id
1 'polypeptide(L)'
;MATALITGASSGLGEVFAHQLAGKGYDLVLTARREGRLVNVASKARQMGAKQVEVIAADLSHRDGPAAIMRELATRGLQIDYLVNNAGFGTSGRFDRLPLERELEEIDLNVAALVALTRLLVPAMVERRSGTIINVASTAGFQAVPYMSTYAATKAFVLSFTEGLAGELVGTGVKILALCPGPVKTEFQSVANNEKSTMPSFVYLDAETVVAQGIAAAANGRMVHIAGIVNFLTAELQRLMPRVLVNQISRRIYRPNADA
;
A
#
# COMPACT_ATOMS: atom_id res chain seq x y z
N MET A 1 23.61 8.02 1.18
CA MET A 1 22.24 8.56 1.03
C MET A 1 21.26 7.60 1.66
N ALA A 2 20.07 8.09 2.02
CA ALA A 2 19.03 7.22 2.53
C ALA A 2 18.39 6.43 1.37
N THR A 3 18.12 5.14 1.57
CA THR A 3 17.59 4.23 0.55
C THR A 3 16.16 3.83 0.86
N ALA A 4 15.27 3.95 -0.13
CA ALA A 4 13.87 3.55 -0.04
C ALA A 4 13.59 2.25 -0.80
N LEU A 5 13.02 1.25 -0.13
CA LEU A 5 12.45 0.06 -0.75
C LEU A 5 10.96 0.28 -1.01
N ILE A 6 10.54 0.13 -2.26
CA ILE A 6 9.15 0.33 -2.68
C ILE A 6 8.62 -0.96 -3.30
N THR A 7 7.60 -1.54 -2.69
CA THR A 7 6.94 -2.73 -3.23
C THR A 7 5.79 -2.34 -4.16
N GLY A 8 5.52 -3.14 -5.19
CA GLY A 8 4.51 -2.82 -6.20
C GLY A 8 4.86 -1.58 -7.03
N ALA A 9 6.17 -1.31 -7.22
CA ALA A 9 6.67 -0.09 -7.85
C ALA A 9 6.43 0.00 -9.37
N SER A 10 5.87 -1.02 -10.00
CA SER A 10 5.73 -1.08 -11.47
C SER A 10 4.54 -0.30 -12.02
N SER A 11 3.68 0.29 -11.20
CA SER A 11 2.52 1.10 -11.61
C SER A 11 1.85 1.81 -10.43
N GLY A 12 0.94 2.73 -10.74
CA GLY A 12 0.04 3.39 -9.79
C GLY A 12 0.77 4.12 -8.66
N LEU A 13 0.30 3.96 -7.42
CA LEU A 13 0.90 4.65 -6.27
C LEU A 13 2.37 4.29 -6.08
N GLY A 14 2.76 3.03 -6.31
CA GLY A 14 4.16 2.59 -6.16
C GLY A 14 5.13 3.28 -7.12
N GLU A 15 4.72 3.48 -8.37
CA GLU A 15 5.48 4.26 -9.34
C GLU A 15 5.60 5.72 -8.91
N VAL A 16 4.50 6.33 -8.44
CA VAL A 16 4.51 7.72 -7.97
C VAL A 16 5.36 7.87 -6.70
N PHE A 17 5.33 6.90 -5.77
CA PHE A 17 6.26 6.89 -4.64
C PHE A 17 7.72 6.88 -5.10
N ALA A 18 8.06 6.05 -6.09
CA ALA A 18 9.43 6.02 -6.64
C ALA A 18 9.85 7.38 -7.18
N HIS A 19 9.00 8.03 -7.96
CA HIS A 19 9.28 9.33 -8.54
C HIS A 19 9.42 10.44 -7.47
N GLN A 20 8.50 10.50 -6.51
CA GLN A 20 8.53 11.55 -5.48
C GLN A 20 9.68 11.37 -4.48
N LEU A 21 10.03 10.13 -4.11
CA LEU A 21 11.19 9.88 -3.24
C LEU A 21 12.50 10.12 -3.97
N ALA A 22 12.59 9.78 -5.27
CA ALA A 22 13.73 10.16 -6.11
C ALA A 22 13.96 11.68 -6.13
N GLY A 23 12.88 12.47 -6.35
CA GLY A 23 12.93 13.93 -6.32
C GLY A 23 13.31 14.53 -4.96
N LYS A 24 13.20 13.73 -3.88
CA LYS A 24 13.66 14.09 -2.53
C LYS A 24 15.09 13.61 -2.23
N GLY A 25 15.78 13.02 -3.21
CA GLY A 25 17.16 12.59 -3.11
C GLY A 25 17.38 11.23 -2.45
N TYR A 26 16.35 10.38 -2.38
CA TYR A 26 16.52 8.99 -1.96
C TYR A 26 17.10 8.15 -3.09
N ASP A 27 18.01 7.23 -2.74
CA ASP A 27 18.30 6.07 -3.56
C ASP A 27 17.17 5.06 -3.43
N LEU A 28 16.92 4.27 -4.48
CA LEU A 28 15.72 3.44 -4.54
C LEU A 28 16.04 1.97 -4.76
N VAL A 29 15.26 1.11 -4.14
CA VAL A 29 15.10 -0.30 -4.49
C VAL A 29 13.64 -0.49 -4.91
N LEU A 30 13.42 -0.85 -6.17
CA LEU A 30 12.09 -1.03 -6.76
C LEU A 30 11.81 -2.52 -6.92
N THR A 31 10.70 -2.99 -6.36
CA THR A 31 10.30 -4.39 -6.51
C THR A 31 8.86 -4.56 -6.96
N ALA A 32 8.66 -5.46 -7.91
CA ALA A 32 7.40 -5.98 -8.42
C ALA A 32 7.67 -7.18 -9.34
N ARG A 33 6.60 -7.82 -9.85
CA ARG A 33 6.70 -8.96 -10.79
C ARG A 33 7.16 -8.55 -12.19
N ARG A 34 6.78 -7.36 -12.66
CA ARG A 34 6.98 -6.89 -14.05
C ARG A 34 8.30 -6.13 -14.18
N GLU A 35 9.39 -6.87 -14.40
CA GLU A 35 10.74 -6.31 -14.46
C GLU A 35 10.89 -5.19 -15.51
N GLY A 36 10.39 -5.39 -16.73
CA GLY A 36 10.48 -4.38 -17.79
C GLY A 36 9.82 -3.04 -17.42
N ARG A 37 8.71 -3.07 -16.64
CA ARG A 37 8.11 -1.83 -16.13
C ARG A 37 8.96 -1.21 -15.02
N LEU A 38 9.55 -2.00 -14.14
CA LEU A 38 10.47 -1.49 -13.11
C LEU A 38 11.66 -0.78 -13.71
N VAL A 39 12.23 -1.29 -14.80
CA VAL A 39 13.34 -0.64 -15.54
C VAL A 39 12.93 0.73 -16.05
N ASN A 40 11.71 0.87 -16.60
CA ASN A 40 11.19 2.17 -17.06
C ASN A 40 11.02 3.16 -15.88
N VAL A 41 10.43 2.71 -14.77
CA VAL A 41 10.29 3.52 -13.56
C VAL A 41 11.66 3.93 -13.01
N ALA A 42 12.62 3.00 -12.98
CA ALA A 42 13.98 3.27 -12.54
C ALA A 42 14.68 4.33 -13.40
N SER A 43 14.51 4.25 -14.72
CA SER A 43 15.07 5.25 -15.66
C SER A 43 14.54 6.64 -15.34
N LYS A 44 13.23 6.78 -15.17
CA LYS A 44 12.59 8.05 -14.83
C LYS A 44 12.97 8.56 -13.44
N ALA A 45 13.07 7.67 -12.46
CA ALA A 45 13.49 8.02 -11.09
C ALA A 45 14.92 8.59 -11.07
N ARG A 46 15.84 8.05 -11.88
CA ARG A 46 17.21 8.61 -12.02
C ARG A 46 17.17 10.03 -12.59
N GLN A 47 16.32 10.28 -13.59
CA GLN A 47 16.13 11.63 -14.16
C GLN A 47 15.55 12.61 -13.13
N MET A 48 14.81 12.13 -12.14
CA MET A 48 14.20 12.94 -11.07
C MET A 48 15.11 13.16 -9.86
N GLY A 49 16.31 12.56 -9.81
CA GLY A 49 17.31 12.88 -8.80
C GLY A 49 17.83 11.69 -7.96
N ALA A 50 17.31 10.48 -8.12
CA ALA A 50 17.89 9.30 -7.48
C ALA A 50 19.27 9.00 -8.09
N LYS A 51 20.31 8.86 -7.25
CA LYS A 51 21.66 8.54 -7.73
C LYS A 51 21.80 7.06 -8.03
N GLN A 52 21.21 6.21 -7.19
CA GLN A 52 21.18 4.76 -7.37
C GLN A 52 19.73 4.27 -7.38
N VAL A 53 19.42 3.43 -8.36
CA VAL A 53 18.10 2.76 -8.43
C VAL A 53 18.36 1.31 -8.80
N GLU A 54 18.09 0.43 -7.84
CA GLU A 54 18.17 -1.01 -7.99
C GLU A 54 16.80 -1.58 -8.33
N VAL A 55 16.78 -2.57 -9.20
CA VAL A 55 15.57 -3.32 -9.56
C VAL A 55 15.73 -4.75 -9.04
N ILE A 56 14.73 -5.20 -8.28
CA ILE A 56 14.63 -6.57 -7.78
C ILE A 56 13.26 -7.11 -8.20
N ALA A 57 13.23 -7.88 -9.29
CA ALA A 57 12.00 -8.54 -9.71
C ALA A 57 11.67 -9.67 -8.75
N ALA A 58 10.52 -9.58 -8.06
CA ALA A 58 10.08 -10.59 -7.11
C ALA A 58 8.55 -10.67 -7.08
N ASP A 59 8.04 -11.88 -6.86
CA ASP A 59 6.62 -12.11 -6.55
C ASP A 59 6.43 -12.22 -5.04
N LEU A 60 5.82 -11.19 -4.47
CA LEU A 60 5.55 -11.11 -3.04
C LEU A 60 4.30 -11.90 -2.61
N SER A 61 3.51 -12.44 -3.54
CA SER A 61 2.42 -13.37 -3.21
C SER A 61 2.95 -14.75 -2.81
N HIS A 62 4.19 -15.07 -3.14
CA HIS A 62 4.87 -16.26 -2.66
C HIS A 62 5.54 -16.02 -1.31
N ARG A 63 5.42 -16.97 -0.40
CA ARG A 63 5.97 -16.87 0.98
C ARG A 63 7.47 -16.62 1.03
N ASP A 64 8.21 -17.08 0.02
CA ASP A 64 9.66 -16.87 -0.09
C ASP A 64 10.05 -15.49 -0.66
N GLY A 65 9.09 -14.76 -1.22
CA GLY A 65 9.32 -13.46 -1.86
C GLY A 65 10.01 -12.44 -0.96
N PRO A 66 9.51 -12.19 0.26
CA PRO A 66 10.18 -11.28 1.20
C PRO A 66 11.62 -11.71 1.54
N ALA A 67 11.85 -13.00 1.77
CA ALA A 67 13.18 -13.51 2.06
C ALA A 67 14.12 -13.40 0.86
N ALA A 68 13.62 -13.57 -0.37
CA ALA A 68 14.38 -13.36 -1.59
C ALA A 68 14.85 -11.91 -1.72
N ILE A 69 13.97 -10.94 -1.47
CA ILE A 69 14.33 -9.52 -1.47
C ILE A 69 15.42 -9.24 -0.43
N MET A 70 15.31 -9.77 0.78
CA MET A 70 16.33 -9.58 1.82
C MET A 70 17.68 -10.15 1.44
N ARG A 71 17.71 -11.32 0.77
CA ARG A 71 18.97 -11.89 0.26
C ARG A 71 19.61 -10.99 -0.80
N GLU A 72 18.83 -10.47 -1.73
CA GLU A 72 19.34 -9.53 -2.74
C GLU A 72 19.87 -8.24 -2.11
N LEU A 73 19.16 -7.67 -1.13
CA LEU A 73 19.63 -6.50 -0.39
C LEU A 73 20.95 -6.76 0.31
N ALA A 74 21.09 -7.92 0.98
CA ALA A 74 22.32 -8.30 1.65
C ALA A 74 23.49 -8.50 0.66
N THR A 75 23.25 -9.18 -0.46
CA THR A 75 24.27 -9.41 -1.50
C THR A 75 24.79 -8.10 -2.10
N ARG A 76 23.91 -7.10 -2.23
CA ARG A 76 24.26 -5.78 -2.77
C ARG A 76 24.75 -4.79 -1.70
N GLY A 77 24.79 -5.19 -0.43
CA GLY A 77 25.18 -4.32 0.69
C GLY A 77 24.24 -3.14 0.91
N LEU A 78 22.95 -3.30 0.58
CA LEU A 78 21.96 -2.24 0.65
C LEU A 78 21.25 -2.21 2.01
N GLN A 79 21.29 -1.07 2.67
CA GLN A 79 20.54 -0.79 3.89
C GLN A 79 19.29 0.00 3.55
N ILE A 80 18.14 -0.40 4.09
CA ILE A 80 16.86 0.28 3.83
C ILE A 80 16.52 1.23 4.98
N ASP A 81 16.36 2.50 4.67
CA ASP A 81 15.96 3.56 5.60
C ASP A 81 14.48 3.91 5.49
N TYR A 82 13.87 3.63 4.35
CA TYR A 82 12.48 3.92 4.06
C TYR A 82 11.81 2.70 3.41
N LEU A 83 10.75 2.17 4.01
CA LEU A 83 9.98 1.07 3.44
C LEU A 83 8.59 1.57 3.01
N VAL A 84 8.23 1.32 1.76
CA VAL A 84 6.86 1.50 1.26
C VAL A 84 6.27 0.14 0.91
N ASN A 85 5.46 -0.39 1.82
CA ASN A 85 4.63 -1.56 1.58
C ASN A 85 3.38 -1.13 0.79
N ASN A 86 3.52 -1.08 -0.53
CA ASN A 86 2.44 -0.66 -1.43
C ASN A 86 1.91 -1.82 -2.28
N ALA A 87 2.69 -2.88 -2.50
CA ALA A 87 2.22 -4.03 -3.27
C ALA A 87 0.89 -4.56 -2.74
N GLY A 88 -0.07 -4.76 -3.63
CA GLY A 88 -1.38 -5.26 -3.28
C GLY A 88 -2.34 -5.18 -4.46
N PHE A 89 -3.38 -5.97 -4.40
CA PHE A 89 -4.51 -5.92 -5.31
C PHE A 89 -5.80 -6.22 -4.55
N GLY A 90 -6.93 -6.13 -5.23
CA GLY A 90 -8.23 -6.53 -4.71
C GLY A 90 -8.97 -7.39 -5.70
N THR A 91 -9.89 -8.19 -5.20
CA THR A 91 -10.88 -8.94 -5.97
C THR A 91 -12.25 -8.30 -5.79
N SER A 92 -13.09 -8.34 -6.83
CA SER A 92 -14.47 -7.84 -6.77
C SER A 92 -15.43 -8.81 -7.42
N GLY A 93 -16.48 -9.17 -6.69
CA GLY A 93 -17.51 -10.11 -7.15
C GLY A 93 -18.25 -10.77 -5.98
N ARG A 94 -19.18 -11.66 -6.32
CA ARG A 94 -19.82 -12.51 -5.30
C ARG A 94 -18.79 -13.52 -4.78
N PHE A 95 -18.61 -13.60 -3.48
CA PHE A 95 -17.59 -14.44 -2.82
C PHE A 95 -17.71 -15.94 -3.22
N ASP A 96 -18.94 -16.43 -3.39
CA ASP A 96 -19.21 -17.81 -3.82
C ASP A 96 -18.84 -18.11 -5.29
N ARG A 97 -18.41 -17.10 -6.05
CA ARG A 97 -18.01 -17.21 -7.47
C ARG A 97 -16.57 -16.79 -7.74
N LEU A 98 -15.89 -16.20 -6.74
CA LEU A 98 -14.48 -15.81 -6.88
C LEU A 98 -13.57 -17.04 -6.78
N PRO A 99 -12.51 -17.13 -7.61
CA PRO A 99 -11.55 -18.23 -7.50
C PRO A 99 -10.83 -18.19 -6.14
N LEU A 100 -10.83 -19.32 -5.42
CA LEU A 100 -10.21 -19.44 -4.10
C LEU A 100 -8.72 -19.04 -4.12
N GLU A 101 -8.01 -19.46 -5.16
CA GLU A 101 -6.58 -19.16 -5.31
C GLU A 101 -6.31 -17.65 -5.36
N ARG A 102 -7.21 -16.88 -6.00
CA ARG A 102 -7.08 -15.42 -6.07
C ARG A 102 -7.35 -14.75 -4.73
N GLU A 103 -8.30 -15.26 -3.97
CA GLU A 103 -8.58 -14.75 -2.61
C GLU A 103 -7.40 -15.01 -1.66
N LEU A 104 -6.78 -16.19 -1.75
CA LEU A 104 -5.60 -16.53 -0.96
C LEU A 104 -4.37 -15.74 -1.39
N GLU A 105 -4.13 -15.57 -2.72
CA GLU A 105 -3.05 -14.72 -3.24
C GLU A 105 -3.19 -13.27 -2.76
N GLU A 106 -4.42 -12.76 -2.66
CA GLU A 106 -4.69 -11.43 -2.14
C GLU A 106 -4.28 -11.29 -0.67
N ILE A 107 -4.58 -12.30 0.16
CA ILE A 107 -4.17 -12.32 1.57
C ILE A 107 -2.65 -12.43 1.70
N ASP A 108 -2.02 -13.34 0.94
CA ASP A 108 -0.58 -13.53 0.98
C ASP A 108 0.16 -12.26 0.58
N LEU A 109 -0.28 -11.55 -0.47
CA LEU A 109 0.35 -10.31 -0.92
C LEU A 109 0.05 -9.13 0.01
N ASN A 110 -1.24 -8.88 0.30
CA ASN A 110 -1.65 -7.67 1.03
C ASN A 110 -1.30 -7.72 2.52
N VAL A 111 -1.19 -8.93 3.10
CA VAL A 111 -1.01 -9.13 4.55
C VAL A 111 0.32 -9.81 4.85
N ALA A 112 0.51 -11.07 4.42
CA ALA A 112 1.65 -11.86 4.84
C ALA A 112 2.98 -11.26 4.39
N ALA A 113 3.08 -10.82 3.13
CA ALA A 113 4.28 -10.18 2.59
C ALA A 113 4.62 -8.85 3.31
N LEU A 114 3.60 -8.04 3.58
CA LEU A 114 3.74 -6.77 4.31
C LEU A 114 4.28 -6.99 5.72
N VAL A 115 3.70 -7.94 6.47
CA VAL A 115 4.15 -8.30 7.81
C VAL A 115 5.57 -8.82 7.78
N ALA A 116 5.90 -9.71 6.83
CA ALA A 116 7.23 -10.30 6.70
C ALA A 116 8.30 -9.23 6.41
N LEU A 117 8.11 -8.37 5.41
CA LEU A 117 9.05 -7.30 5.09
C LEU A 117 9.22 -6.31 6.26
N THR A 118 8.11 -5.92 6.89
CA THR A 118 8.15 -5.05 8.07
C THR A 118 8.96 -5.70 9.18
N ARG A 119 8.69 -6.98 9.52
CA ARG A 119 9.40 -7.71 10.57
C ARG A 119 10.89 -7.89 10.29
N LEU A 120 11.25 -8.08 9.03
CA LEU A 120 12.65 -8.28 8.64
C LEU A 120 13.47 -6.98 8.68
N LEU A 121 12.84 -5.81 8.46
CA LEU A 121 13.53 -4.52 8.39
C LEU A 121 13.48 -3.73 9.72
N VAL A 122 12.43 -3.84 10.51
CA VAL A 122 12.25 -3.08 11.76
C VAL A 122 13.41 -3.24 12.75
N PRO A 123 13.96 -4.44 13.03
CA PRO A 123 15.04 -4.59 14.02
C PRO A 123 16.25 -3.71 13.73
N ALA A 124 16.72 -3.70 12.47
CA ALA A 124 17.86 -2.86 12.06
C ALA A 124 17.52 -1.36 12.10
N MET A 125 16.27 -0.97 11.81
CA MET A 125 15.80 0.41 11.96
C MET A 125 15.78 0.87 13.43
N VAL A 126 15.33 0.00 14.34
CA VAL A 126 15.32 0.25 15.79
C VAL A 126 16.73 0.37 16.34
N GLU A 127 17.64 -0.54 15.97
CA GLU A 127 19.04 -0.53 16.41
C GLU A 127 19.73 0.79 16.06
N ARG A 128 19.55 1.30 14.83
CA ARG A 128 20.15 2.58 14.43
C ARG A 128 19.30 3.80 14.79
N ARG A 129 18.15 3.60 15.49
CA ARG A 129 17.21 4.63 15.92
C ARG A 129 16.72 5.53 14.77
N SER A 130 16.57 4.97 13.59
CA SER A 130 16.18 5.70 12.39
C SER A 130 15.51 4.76 11.38
N GLY A 131 14.37 5.16 10.87
CA GLY A 131 13.63 4.46 9.82
C GLY A 131 12.26 5.07 9.60
N THR A 132 11.73 4.88 8.39
CA THR A 132 10.36 5.28 8.07
C THR A 132 9.65 4.14 7.33
N ILE A 133 8.43 3.84 7.71
CA ILE A 133 7.61 2.80 7.08
C ILE A 133 6.27 3.41 6.69
N ILE A 134 5.87 3.24 5.44
CA ILE A 134 4.50 3.51 4.98
C ILE A 134 3.86 2.18 4.57
N ASN A 135 2.78 1.82 5.25
CA ASN A 135 1.92 0.71 4.88
C ASN A 135 0.69 1.27 4.14
N VAL A 136 0.51 0.90 2.87
CA VAL A 136 -0.63 1.37 2.09
C VAL A 136 -1.86 0.53 2.42
N ALA A 137 -2.70 1.07 3.31
CA ALA A 137 -4.03 0.56 3.65
C ALA A 137 -5.07 1.02 2.61
N SER A 138 -6.26 1.41 3.04
CA SER A 138 -7.34 1.98 2.22
C SER A 138 -8.44 2.52 3.11
N THR A 139 -9.29 3.42 2.61
CA THR A 139 -10.57 3.74 3.25
C THR A 139 -11.48 2.52 3.38
N ALA A 140 -11.32 1.50 2.53
CA ALA A 140 -12.01 0.22 2.65
C ALA A 140 -11.67 -0.54 3.94
N GLY A 141 -10.55 -0.23 4.60
CA GLY A 141 -10.16 -0.83 5.89
C GLY A 141 -10.99 -0.34 7.08
N PHE A 142 -11.78 0.70 6.94
CA PHE A 142 -12.60 1.24 8.03
C PHE A 142 -13.99 0.61 8.11
N GLN A 143 -14.41 -0.18 7.11
CA GLN A 143 -15.76 -0.76 7.02
C GLN A 143 -15.79 -2.09 6.29
N ALA A 144 -16.86 -2.84 6.47
CA ALA A 144 -17.15 -3.97 5.62
C ALA A 144 -17.56 -3.49 4.21
N VAL A 145 -16.96 -4.09 3.18
CA VAL A 145 -17.27 -3.78 1.78
C VAL A 145 -17.79 -5.05 1.09
N PRO A 146 -19.13 -5.24 1.01
CA PRO A 146 -19.71 -6.35 0.24
C PRO A 146 -19.17 -6.36 -1.20
N TYR A 147 -18.98 -7.53 -1.74
CA TYR A 147 -18.36 -7.81 -3.06
C TYR A 147 -16.85 -7.52 -3.17
N MET A 148 -16.23 -7.03 -2.09
CA MET A 148 -14.78 -6.88 -1.93
C MET A 148 -14.38 -7.28 -0.49
N SER A 149 -14.96 -8.36 0.00
CA SER A 149 -14.87 -8.72 1.43
C SER A 149 -13.44 -9.02 1.85
N THR A 150 -12.71 -9.81 1.08
CA THR A 150 -11.31 -10.16 1.34
C THR A 150 -10.43 -8.90 1.29
N TYR A 151 -10.60 -8.08 0.25
CA TYR A 151 -9.85 -6.82 0.14
C TYR A 151 -10.05 -5.91 1.37
N ALA A 152 -11.30 -5.63 1.74
CA ALA A 152 -11.60 -4.79 2.88
C ALA A 152 -11.00 -5.37 4.18
N ALA A 153 -11.09 -6.68 4.36
CA ALA A 153 -10.51 -7.36 5.52
C ALA A 153 -8.97 -7.25 5.53
N THR A 154 -8.29 -7.42 4.39
CA THR A 154 -6.84 -7.23 4.31
C THR A 154 -6.42 -5.79 4.64
N LYS A 155 -7.19 -4.80 4.18
CA LYS A 155 -6.89 -3.39 4.45
C LYS A 155 -7.23 -2.98 5.89
N ALA A 156 -8.23 -3.59 6.51
CA ALA A 156 -8.50 -3.45 7.95
C ALA A 156 -7.37 -4.06 8.80
N PHE A 157 -6.85 -5.23 8.38
CA PHE A 157 -5.66 -5.80 9.01
C PHE A 157 -4.47 -4.85 8.95
N VAL A 158 -4.14 -4.31 7.75
CA VAL A 158 -3.01 -3.40 7.56
C VAL A 158 -3.15 -2.15 8.42
N LEU A 159 -4.35 -1.59 8.52
CA LEU A 159 -4.63 -0.43 9.38
C LEU A 159 -4.35 -0.77 10.85
N SER A 160 -5.01 -1.78 11.39
CA SER A 160 -4.88 -2.19 12.79
C SER A 160 -3.46 -2.63 13.15
N PHE A 161 -2.80 -3.40 12.28
CA PHE A 161 -1.40 -3.81 12.44
C PHE A 161 -0.46 -2.61 12.54
N THR A 162 -0.66 -1.61 11.65
CA THR A 162 0.19 -0.42 11.62
C THR A 162 -0.01 0.44 12.87
N GLU A 163 -1.25 0.62 13.33
CA GLU A 163 -1.56 1.36 14.56
C GLU A 163 -0.95 0.66 15.80
N GLY A 164 -1.08 -0.67 15.91
CA GLY A 164 -0.47 -1.43 16.99
C GLY A 164 1.04 -1.29 17.01
N LEU A 165 1.68 -1.52 15.86
CA LEU A 165 3.14 -1.43 15.74
C LEU A 165 3.65 0.00 15.96
N ALA A 166 2.88 1.03 15.58
CA ALA A 166 3.23 2.41 15.87
C ALA A 166 3.33 2.67 17.38
N GLY A 167 2.44 2.09 18.18
CA GLY A 167 2.51 2.14 19.64
C GLY A 167 3.77 1.48 20.21
N GLU A 168 4.16 0.32 19.67
CA GLU A 168 5.36 -0.42 20.09
C GLU A 168 6.66 0.33 19.73
N LEU A 169 6.66 1.10 18.63
CA LEU A 169 7.84 1.82 18.14
C LEU A 169 8.04 3.22 18.75
N VAL A 170 7.19 3.64 19.66
CA VAL A 170 7.36 4.93 20.37
C VAL A 170 8.72 4.98 21.07
N GLY A 171 9.47 6.08 20.85
CA GLY A 171 10.78 6.29 21.44
C GLY A 171 11.95 5.56 20.76
N THR A 172 11.69 4.71 19.76
CA THR A 172 12.74 3.97 19.03
C THR A 172 13.42 4.79 17.93
N GLY A 173 12.82 5.92 17.52
CA GLY A 173 13.28 6.72 16.37
C GLY A 173 12.73 6.22 15.03
N VAL A 174 11.96 5.12 14.99
CA VAL A 174 11.29 4.61 13.79
C VAL A 174 9.90 5.20 13.67
N LYS A 175 9.57 5.70 12.49
CA LYS A 175 8.24 6.23 12.16
C LYS A 175 7.48 5.21 11.31
N ILE A 176 6.21 5.00 11.60
CA ILE A 176 5.35 4.13 10.81
C ILE A 176 3.99 4.79 10.56
N LEU A 177 3.49 4.67 9.34
CA LEU A 177 2.24 5.28 8.87
C LEU A 177 1.35 4.26 8.16
N ALA A 178 0.08 4.16 8.54
CA ALA A 178 -0.97 3.63 7.68
C ALA A 178 -1.47 4.75 6.75
N LEU A 179 -1.11 4.69 5.48
CA LEU A 179 -1.69 5.56 4.46
C LEU A 179 -2.99 4.93 3.97
N CYS A 180 -4.09 5.65 4.08
CA CYS A 180 -5.43 5.18 3.73
C CYS A 180 -6.00 5.99 2.55
N PRO A 181 -5.65 5.65 1.30
CA PRO A 181 -6.28 6.27 0.14
C PRO A 181 -7.76 5.94 0.05
N GLY A 182 -8.55 6.90 -0.45
CA GLY A 182 -9.82 6.61 -1.09
C GLY A 182 -9.62 6.05 -2.50
N PRO A 183 -10.64 6.10 -3.37
CA PRO A 183 -10.50 5.72 -4.77
C PRO A 183 -9.45 6.58 -5.48
N VAL A 184 -8.52 5.94 -6.18
CA VAL A 184 -7.48 6.59 -7.00
C VAL A 184 -7.57 6.02 -8.41
N LYS A 185 -7.47 6.88 -9.43
CA LYS A 185 -7.48 6.45 -10.83
C LYS A 185 -6.13 5.79 -11.17
N THR A 186 -6.06 4.47 -11.04
CA THR A 186 -4.87 3.65 -11.34
C THR A 186 -5.28 2.33 -11.99
N GLU A 187 -4.31 1.52 -12.41
CA GLU A 187 -4.54 0.14 -12.89
C GLU A 187 -5.23 -0.77 -11.84
N PHE A 188 -5.30 -0.35 -10.57
CA PHE A 188 -5.93 -1.13 -9.51
C PHE A 188 -7.39 -1.50 -9.83
N GLN A 189 -8.15 -0.58 -10.44
CA GLN A 189 -9.55 -0.80 -10.76
C GLN A 189 -9.75 -1.88 -11.83
N SER A 190 -8.88 -1.92 -12.85
CA SER A 190 -8.92 -2.96 -13.87
C SER A 190 -8.48 -4.32 -13.32
N VAL A 191 -7.45 -4.35 -12.48
CA VAL A 191 -6.98 -5.58 -11.81
C VAL A 191 -8.05 -6.16 -10.87
N ALA A 192 -8.83 -5.30 -10.22
CA ALA A 192 -9.91 -5.69 -9.32
C ALA A 192 -11.24 -6.02 -10.04
N ASN A 193 -11.31 -5.94 -11.38
CA ASN A 193 -12.56 -6.01 -12.15
C ASN A 193 -13.64 -5.01 -11.67
N ASN A 194 -13.22 -3.84 -11.19
CA ASN A 194 -14.10 -2.83 -10.61
C ASN A 194 -14.11 -1.52 -11.42
N GLU A 195 -14.01 -1.61 -12.74
CA GLU A 195 -13.93 -0.44 -13.64
C GLU A 195 -15.22 0.39 -13.66
N LYS A 196 -16.35 -0.21 -13.28
CA LYS A 196 -17.68 0.43 -13.29
C LYS A 196 -18.09 0.96 -11.91
N SER A 197 -17.14 1.41 -11.11
CA SER A 197 -17.47 2.02 -9.81
C SER A 197 -18.41 3.22 -9.99
N THR A 198 -19.54 3.20 -9.26
CA THR A 198 -20.54 4.28 -9.27
C THR A 198 -20.20 5.41 -8.30
N MET A 199 -18.98 5.46 -7.80
CA MET A 199 -18.56 6.48 -6.86
C MET A 199 -18.50 7.86 -7.51
N PRO A 200 -18.99 8.91 -6.83
CA PRO A 200 -18.92 10.28 -7.33
C PRO A 200 -17.46 10.70 -7.60
N SER A 201 -17.27 11.51 -8.64
CA SER A 201 -15.92 11.93 -9.08
C SER A 201 -15.14 12.71 -8.01
N PHE A 202 -15.82 13.42 -7.11
CA PHE A 202 -15.21 14.24 -6.07
C PHE A 202 -14.52 13.43 -4.94
N VAL A 203 -14.74 12.10 -4.84
CA VAL A 203 -14.03 11.24 -3.89
C VAL A 203 -12.69 10.74 -4.43
N TYR A 204 -12.50 10.85 -5.76
CA TYR A 204 -11.25 10.44 -6.41
C TYR A 204 -10.17 11.48 -6.22
N LEU A 205 -9.00 11.03 -5.81
CA LEU A 205 -7.78 11.82 -5.83
C LEU A 205 -6.82 11.29 -6.91
N ASP A 206 -5.95 12.16 -7.38
CA ASP A 206 -4.80 11.73 -8.20
C ASP A 206 -3.75 11.04 -7.32
N ALA A 207 -2.95 10.18 -7.96
CA ALA A 207 -1.93 9.41 -7.27
C ALA A 207 -0.83 10.31 -6.67
N GLU A 208 -0.49 11.38 -7.35
CA GLU A 208 0.51 12.35 -6.96
C GLU A 208 0.14 13.03 -5.63
N THR A 209 -1.09 13.50 -5.51
CA THR A 209 -1.62 14.10 -4.29
C THR A 209 -1.64 13.11 -3.12
N VAL A 210 -2.11 11.89 -3.36
CA VAL A 210 -2.17 10.84 -2.32
C VAL A 210 -0.77 10.53 -1.78
N VAL A 211 0.19 10.33 -2.67
CA VAL A 211 1.58 10.00 -2.29
C VAL A 211 2.24 11.18 -1.57
N ALA A 212 2.06 12.41 -2.09
CA ALA A 212 2.63 13.60 -1.43
C ALA A 212 2.12 13.78 0.00
N GLN A 213 0.80 13.60 0.21
CA GLN A 213 0.20 13.62 1.54
C GLN A 213 0.75 12.51 2.44
N GLY A 214 0.91 11.28 1.90
CA GLY A 214 1.46 10.14 2.63
C GLY A 214 2.90 10.37 3.09
N ILE A 215 3.76 10.85 2.21
CA ILE A 215 5.17 11.17 2.53
C ILE A 215 5.24 12.27 3.59
N ALA A 216 4.44 13.34 3.45
CA ALA A 216 4.39 14.42 4.43
C ALA A 216 3.87 13.95 5.79
N ALA A 217 2.83 13.11 5.81
CA ALA A 217 2.27 12.56 7.04
C ALA A 217 3.28 11.65 7.77
N ALA A 218 4.01 10.80 7.05
CA ALA A 218 5.06 9.97 7.61
C ALA A 218 6.22 10.80 8.17
N ALA A 219 6.65 11.85 7.46
CA ALA A 219 7.68 12.76 7.94
C ALA A 219 7.30 13.44 9.26
N ASN A 220 6.00 13.79 9.41
CA ASN A 220 5.43 14.39 10.61
C ASN A 220 5.12 13.38 11.73
N GLY A 221 5.44 12.09 11.56
CA GLY A 221 5.22 11.04 12.57
C GLY A 221 3.75 10.70 12.83
N ARG A 222 2.85 10.93 11.86
CA ARG A 222 1.45 10.49 11.99
C ARG A 222 1.36 8.97 11.89
N MET A 223 0.52 8.35 12.73
CA MET A 223 0.24 6.90 12.68
C MET A 223 -0.69 6.52 11.52
N VAL A 224 -1.71 7.35 11.27
CA VAL A 224 -2.73 7.15 10.24
C VAL A 224 -2.91 8.44 9.45
N HIS A 225 -3.04 8.30 8.14
CA HIS A 225 -3.42 9.39 7.27
C HIS A 225 -4.41 8.94 6.20
N ILE A 226 -5.61 9.50 6.24
CA ILE A 226 -6.63 9.31 5.21
C ILE A 226 -6.48 10.43 4.20
N ALA A 227 -6.17 10.07 2.94
CA ALA A 227 -5.95 11.05 1.89
C ALA A 227 -7.26 11.69 1.42
N GLY A 228 -7.31 13.02 1.47
CA GLY A 228 -8.46 13.83 1.06
C GLY A 228 -9.51 14.03 2.16
N ILE A 229 -9.98 15.28 2.28
CA ILE A 229 -10.91 15.69 3.35
C ILE A 229 -12.25 14.94 3.26
N VAL A 230 -12.77 14.72 2.05
CA VAL A 230 -14.04 14.00 1.86
C VAL A 230 -13.88 12.53 2.31
N ASN A 231 -12.81 11.89 1.91
CA ASN A 231 -12.50 10.52 2.31
C ASN A 231 -12.31 10.41 3.83
N PHE A 232 -11.63 11.39 4.45
CA PHE A 232 -11.45 11.48 5.89
C PHE A 232 -12.81 11.58 6.60
N LEU A 233 -13.64 12.54 6.20
CA LEU A 233 -14.97 12.72 6.82
C LEU A 233 -15.85 11.48 6.66
N THR A 234 -15.83 10.83 5.49
CA THR A 234 -16.60 9.61 5.25
C THR A 234 -16.12 8.46 6.14
N ALA A 235 -14.82 8.28 6.27
CA ALA A 235 -14.23 7.23 7.11
C ALA A 235 -14.50 7.44 8.61
N GLU A 236 -14.51 8.69 9.09
CA GLU A 236 -14.80 8.98 10.50
C GLU A 236 -16.31 8.94 10.80
N LEU A 237 -17.16 9.49 9.93
CA LEU A 237 -18.61 9.50 10.15
C LEU A 237 -19.22 8.09 10.22
N GLN A 238 -18.71 7.14 9.43
CA GLN A 238 -19.21 5.76 9.48
C GLN A 238 -18.99 5.08 10.84
N ARG A 239 -18.01 5.54 11.65
CA ARG A 239 -17.76 5.02 13.01
C ARG A 239 -18.91 5.32 13.97
N LEU A 240 -19.71 6.34 13.66
CA LEU A 240 -20.89 6.75 14.44
C LEU A 240 -22.17 6.05 13.96
N MET A 241 -22.11 5.33 12.85
CA MET A 241 -23.27 4.66 12.26
C MET A 241 -23.37 3.20 12.70
N PRO A 242 -24.59 2.63 12.87
CA PRO A 242 -24.76 1.20 13.08
C PRO A 242 -24.16 0.40 11.93
N ARG A 243 -23.39 -0.65 12.26
CA ARG A 243 -22.70 -1.51 11.27
C ARG A 243 -23.62 -2.06 10.17
N VAL A 244 -24.87 -2.39 10.54
CA VAL A 244 -25.89 -2.89 9.59
C VAL A 244 -26.19 -1.85 8.53
N LEU A 245 -26.34 -0.58 8.90
CA LEU A 245 -26.64 0.51 7.97
C LEU A 245 -25.45 0.79 7.03
N VAL A 246 -24.23 0.83 7.58
CA VAL A 246 -22.98 0.95 6.78
C VAL A 246 -22.89 -0.18 5.76
N ASN A 247 -23.15 -1.43 6.17
CA ASN A 247 -23.12 -2.58 5.27
C ASN A 247 -24.17 -2.49 4.16
N GLN A 248 -25.40 -2.06 4.48
CA GLN A 248 -26.46 -1.89 3.48
C GLN A 248 -26.13 -0.81 2.43
N ILE A 249 -25.55 0.32 2.88
CA ILE A 249 -25.13 1.41 1.99
C ILE A 249 -23.98 0.90 1.09
N SER A 250 -22.94 0.30 1.68
CA SER A 250 -21.81 -0.27 0.94
C SER A 250 -22.24 -1.31 -0.07
N ARG A 251 -23.19 -2.19 0.29
CA ARG A 251 -23.76 -3.19 -0.63
C ARG A 251 -24.38 -2.56 -1.87
N ARG A 252 -25.03 -1.39 -1.74
CA ARG A 252 -25.62 -0.69 -2.90
C ARG A 252 -24.54 -0.07 -3.80
N ILE A 253 -23.50 0.50 -3.20
CA ILE A 253 -22.41 1.18 -3.91
C ILE A 253 -21.52 0.20 -4.69
N TYR A 254 -21.19 -0.94 -4.07
CA TYR A 254 -20.21 -1.90 -4.63
C TYR A 254 -20.85 -3.10 -5.35
N ARG A 255 -22.19 -3.11 -5.49
CA ARG A 255 -22.88 -4.22 -6.16
C ARG A 255 -22.47 -4.28 -7.64
N PRO A 256 -21.91 -5.41 -8.11
CA PRO A 256 -21.64 -5.60 -9.54
C PRO A 256 -22.95 -5.52 -10.33
N ASN A 257 -22.89 -5.06 -11.57
CA ASN A 257 -24.04 -5.16 -12.47
C ASN A 257 -24.39 -6.61 -12.67
N ALA A 258 -25.68 -6.89 -12.92
CA ALA A 258 -26.26 -8.25 -12.91
C ALA A 258 -25.62 -9.27 -13.87
N ASP A 259 -24.73 -8.83 -14.75
CA ASP A 259 -24.07 -9.64 -15.80
C ASP A 259 -22.55 -9.85 -15.56
N ALA A 260 -22.07 -9.61 -14.35
CA ALA A 260 -20.65 -9.80 -13.98
C ALA A 260 -20.46 -10.98 -13.03
#